data_84174a27836f8613c54135b9c49c2e89
#
_entry.id   84174a27836f8613c54135b9c49c2e89
#
_cell.length_a   1.000
_cell.length_b   1.000
_cell.length_c   1.000
_cell.angle_alpha   90.00
_cell.angle_beta   90.00
_cell.angle_gamma   90.00
#
_symmetry.space_group_name_H-M   'P 1'
#
loop_
_entity.id
_entity.type
_entity.pdbx_description
1 polymer ?
#
loop_
_entity_poly.entity_id
_entity_poly.type
_entity_poly.pdbx_seq_one_letter_code
_entity_poly.pdbx_strand_id
1 'polypeptide(L)' 'IFYKEYSMKLSARNQLKGTIVDIQEGAVNAIVKINVGNDNILTADITVQSVKDLGLVVGKEVVAVIKSTSVMVGVE' A
#
# COMPACT_ATOMS: atom_id res chain seq x y z
N ILE A 1 -8.55 16.49 -14.82
CA ILE A 1 -8.57 15.75 -15.18
C ILE A 1 -8.97 14.61 -14.81
N PHE A 2 -9.20 13.93 -14.36
CA PHE A 2 -9.58 12.85 -14.16
C PHE A 2 -9.40 12.23 -13.01
N TYR A 3 -9.72 12.68 -12.00
CA TYR A 3 -9.55 12.18 -10.86
C TYR A 3 -10.31 11.03 -10.48
N LYS A 4 -11.40 10.80 -11.00
CA LYS A 4 -12.19 9.71 -10.69
C LYS A 4 -11.54 8.47 -11.02
N GLU A 5 -10.54 8.51 -11.80
CA GLU A 5 -9.86 7.34 -12.07
C GLU A 5 -9.18 6.80 -10.92
N TYR A 6 -8.98 7.56 -9.88
CA TYR A 6 -8.36 7.05 -8.73
C TYR A 6 -9.35 6.62 -7.68
N SER A 7 -10.64 6.63 -8.00
CA SER A 7 -11.64 6.18 -7.05
C SER A 7 -11.74 4.67 -7.14
N MET A 8 -11.32 3.96 -6.11
CA MET A 8 -11.40 2.53 -6.10
C MET A 8 -12.70 2.09 -5.46
N LYS A 9 -13.33 1.08 -6.05
CA LYS A 9 -14.58 0.56 -5.53
C LYS A 9 -14.29 -0.76 -4.85
N LEU A 10 -13.90 -0.67 -3.59
CA LEU A 10 -13.53 -1.82 -2.80
C LEU A 10 -14.43 -1.95 -1.59
N SER A 11 -14.59 -3.15 -1.09
CA SER A 11 -15.33 -3.35 0.15
C SER A 11 -14.50 -2.94 1.35
N ALA A 12 -13.19 -2.85 1.21
CA ALA A 12 -12.32 -2.43 2.29
C ALA A 12 -12.62 -1.00 2.70
N ARG A 13 -12.69 -0.75 4.00
CA ARG A 13 -13.02 0.58 4.49
C ARG A 13 -11.82 1.48 4.70
N ASN A 14 -10.65 0.88 4.86
CA ASN A 14 -9.43 1.65 5.13
C ASN A 14 -8.60 1.76 3.86
N GLN A 15 -8.58 2.96 3.29
CA GLN A 15 -7.85 3.24 2.06
C GLN A 15 -7.03 4.49 2.30
N LEU A 16 -5.71 4.34 2.39
CA LEU A 16 -4.82 5.43 2.73
C LEU A 16 -3.89 5.73 1.57
N LYS A 17 -3.92 6.96 1.11
CA LYS A 17 -3.00 7.37 0.05
C LYS A 17 -1.60 7.47 0.62
N GLY A 18 -0.62 7.07 -0.16
CA GLY A 18 0.76 7.14 0.28
C GLY A 18 1.72 7.04 -0.87
N THR A 19 2.99 7.05 -0.53
CA THR A 19 4.06 7.00 -1.51
C THR A 19 4.97 5.84 -1.13
N ILE A 20 5.34 5.03 -2.12
CA ILE A 20 6.25 3.93 -1.87
C ILE A 20 7.64 4.48 -1.56
N VAL A 21 8.21 4.06 -0.44
CA VAL A 21 9.54 4.52 -0.03
C VAL A 21 10.58 3.41 -0.08
N ASP A 22 10.16 2.15 -0.13
CA ASP A 22 11.11 1.05 -0.24
C ASP A 22 10.42 -0.20 -0.79
N ILE A 23 11.13 -0.99 -1.58
CA ILE A 23 10.67 -2.27 -2.08
C ILE A 23 11.83 -3.25 -1.96
N GLN A 24 11.61 -4.34 -1.24
CA GLN A 24 12.61 -5.40 -1.13
C GLN A 24 12.02 -6.67 -1.69
N GLU A 25 12.55 -7.12 -2.82
CA GLU A 25 12.03 -8.31 -3.48
C GLU A 25 12.75 -9.54 -3.01
N GLY A 26 11.99 -10.55 -2.62
CA GLY A 26 12.51 -11.88 -2.37
C GLY A 26 12.26 -12.76 -3.58
N ALA A 27 12.27 -14.07 -3.36
CA ALA A 27 12.07 -15.03 -4.46
C ALA A 27 10.61 -15.05 -4.92
N VAL A 28 9.68 -14.96 -3.98
CA VAL A 28 8.25 -15.04 -4.29
C VAL A 28 7.52 -13.79 -3.81
N ASN A 29 7.86 -13.32 -2.63
CA ASN A 29 7.19 -12.17 -2.03
C ASN A 29 8.12 -10.95 -1.99
N ALA A 30 7.52 -9.80 -1.84
CA ALA A 30 8.23 -8.54 -1.73
C ALA A 30 7.65 -7.76 -0.55
N ILE A 31 8.53 -7.05 0.15
CA ILE A 31 8.11 -6.17 1.23
C ILE A 31 8.10 -4.76 0.67
N VAL A 32 6.93 -4.13 0.71
CA VAL A 32 6.76 -2.78 0.18
C VAL A 32 6.44 -1.86 1.34
N LYS A 33 7.19 -0.77 1.46
CA LYS A 33 6.96 0.20 2.52
C LYS A 33 6.35 1.45 1.92
N ILE A 34 5.27 1.90 2.55
CA ILE A 34 4.46 3.01 2.06
C ILE A 34 4.37 4.08 3.14
N ASN A 35 4.78 5.29 2.81
CA ASN A 35 4.64 6.41 3.72
C ASN A 35 3.23 6.99 3.50
N VAL A 36 2.38 6.88 4.49
CA VAL A 36 0.99 7.34 4.40
C VAL A 36 0.80 8.70 5.07
N GLY A 37 1.88 9.43 5.29
CA GLY A 37 1.82 10.78 5.82
C GLY A 37 2.45 10.88 7.18
N ASN A 38 3.09 12.01 7.47
CA ASN A 38 3.73 12.30 8.75
C ASN A 38 4.70 11.19 9.16
N ASP A 39 5.41 10.63 8.17
CA ASP A 39 6.37 9.56 8.39
C ASP A 39 5.78 8.30 8.98
N ASN A 40 4.48 8.09 8.81
CA ASN A 40 3.86 6.82 9.18
C ASN A 40 4.06 5.84 8.05
N ILE A 41 4.82 4.78 8.33
CA ILE A 41 5.18 3.80 7.33
C ILE A 41 4.35 2.54 7.51
N LEU A 42 3.64 2.15 6.48
CA LEU A 42 2.95 0.86 6.44
C LEU A 42 3.79 -0.12 5.67
N THR A 43 3.83 -1.34 6.16
CA THR A 43 4.58 -2.41 5.50
C THR A 43 3.59 -3.39 4.90
N ALA A 44 3.74 -3.66 3.62
CA ALA A 44 2.91 -4.62 2.91
C ALA A 44 3.78 -5.78 2.45
N ASP A 45 3.26 -7.00 2.60
CA ASP A 45 3.94 -8.19 2.13
C ASP A 45 3.07 -8.73 1.00
N ILE A 46 3.52 -8.55 -0.23
CA ILE A 46 2.76 -8.96 -1.40
C ILE A 46 3.66 -9.78 -2.31
N THR A 47 3.09 -10.38 -3.34
CA THR A 47 3.92 -11.21 -4.23
C THR A 47 4.75 -10.31 -5.14
N VAL A 48 5.89 -10.82 -5.56
CA VAL A 48 6.72 -10.13 -6.55
C VAL A 48 5.91 -9.94 -7.83
N GLN A 49 5.05 -10.90 -8.16
CA GLN A 49 4.22 -10.77 -9.35
C GLN A 49 3.27 -9.57 -9.24
N SER A 50 2.73 -9.33 -8.03
CA SER A 50 1.86 -8.17 -7.80
C SER A 50 2.64 -6.87 -7.98
N VAL A 51 3.89 -6.84 -7.51
CA VAL A 51 4.74 -5.66 -7.68
C VAL A 51 4.88 -5.36 -9.18
N LYS A 52 5.08 -6.40 -9.99
CA LYS A 52 5.23 -6.21 -11.42
C LYS A 52 3.93 -5.83 -12.09
N ASP A 53 2.85 -6.52 -11.75
CA ASP A 53 1.54 -6.26 -12.37
C ASP A 53 1.05 -4.85 -12.07
N LEU A 54 1.33 -4.35 -10.90
CA LEU A 54 0.91 -3.00 -10.51
C LEU A 54 1.93 -1.95 -10.88
N GLY A 55 3.08 -2.35 -11.38
CA GLY A 55 4.13 -1.42 -11.78
C GLY A 55 4.68 -0.62 -10.61
N LEU A 56 4.88 -1.26 -9.47
CA LEU A 56 5.29 -0.55 -8.26
C LEU A 56 6.78 -0.23 -8.31
N VAL A 57 7.09 1.03 -8.03
CA VAL A 57 8.47 1.50 -7.92
C VAL A 57 8.53 2.50 -6.79
N VAL A 58 9.72 2.70 -6.24
CA VAL A 58 9.92 3.71 -5.20
C VAL A 58 9.53 5.08 -5.77
N GLY A 59 8.80 5.84 -5.01
CA GLY A 59 8.32 7.16 -5.40
C GLY A 59 6.92 7.16 -6.00
N LYS A 60 6.36 5.98 -6.30
CA LYS A 60 5.04 5.93 -6.90
C LYS A 60 3.97 6.19 -5.85
N GLU A 61 2.94 6.93 -6.25
CA GLU A 61 1.80 7.14 -5.39
C GLU A 61 0.87 5.96 -5.48
N VAL A 62 0.43 5.47 -4.35
CA VAL A 62 -0.41 4.29 -4.26
C VAL A 62 -1.47 4.49 -3.19
N VAL A 63 -2.35 3.53 -3.06
CA VAL A 63 -3.33 3.50 -1.98
C VAL A 63 -3.10 2.22 -1.18
N ALA A 64 -2.88 2.36 0.12
CA ALA A 64 -2.78 1.20 0.99
C ALA A 64 -4.19 0.81 1.40
N VAL A 65 -4.56 -0.43 1.17
CA VAL A 65 -5.90 -0.93 1.42
C VAL A 65 -5.83 -1.94 2.55
N ILE A 66 -6.58 -1.71 3.61
CA ILE A 66 -6.52 -2.57 4.78
C ILE A 66 -7.94 -3.00 5.17
N LYS A 67 -8.15 -4.30 5.24
CA LYS A 67 -9.47 -4.80 5.66
C LYS A 67 -9.68 -4.43 7.11
N SER A 68 -10.92 -4.06 7.44
CA SER A 68 -11.24 -3.66 8.81
C SER A 68 -10.93 -4.77 9.82
N THR A 69 -11.08 -6.01 9.42
CA THR A 69 -10.81 -7.14 10.31
C THR A 69 -9.32 -7.32 10.60
N SER A 70 -8.45 -6.62 9.87
CA SER A 70 -7.02 -6.72 10.07
C SER A 70 -6.45 -5.57 10.90
N VAL A 71 -7.27 -4.62 11.29
CA VAL A 71 -6.80 -3.48 12.06
C VAL A 71 -6.95 -3.78 13.54
N MET A 72 -5.88 -3.58 14.30
CA MET A 72 -5.89 -3.75 15.74
C MET A 72 -5.67 -2.43 16.39
N VAL A 73 -6.04 -2.31 17.65
CA VAL A 73 -5.95 -1.05 18.38
C VAL A 73 -5.06 -1.25 19.61
N GLY A 74 -4.19 -0.29 19.83
CA GLY A 74 -3.35 -0.30 21.01
C GLY A 74 -3.37 1.07 21.68
N VAL A 75 -3.06 1.09 22.98
CA VAL A 75 -2.88 2.34 23.72
C VAL A 75 -1.69 2.19 24.65
N GLU A 76 -1.18 3.30 25.14
CA GLU A 76 -0.10 3.26 26.12
C GLU A 76 -0.61 3.39 27.52
#